data_c407b40136a0183161cb3df9c84354b4
#
_entry.id   c407b40136a0183161cb3df9c84354b4
#
_cell.length_a   1.000
_cell.length_b   1.000
_cell.length_c   1.000
_cell.angle_alpha   90.00
_cell.angle_beta   90.00
_cell.angle_gamma   90.00
#
_symmetry.space_group_name_H-M   'P 1'
#
loop_
_entity.id
_entity.type
_entity.pdbx_description
1 polymer ?
#
loop_
_entity_poly.entity_id
_entity_poly.type
_entity_poly.pdbx_seq_one_letter_code
_entity_poly.pdbx_strand_id
1 'polypeptide(L)'
;GKSTFLRTIMGIQPPLAGDIIYNNGGKDIELKNMSQKDIARMVSIVLTDKPDVGNITVEEIVSMGRNPYTGFWGTLNEEDKKIVEKTVDIVGLSRYMNTPIGQLSDGERQKIMTAKALAQETPIILLDEPTSFLDFQSKVEMMKLLRDLAHDMEKTIVLSTHDLMLAEKMGDKLWWMESTLQPISKDRLSNYLTDVLDTTVERTRML
;
A
#
# COMPACT_ATOMS: atom_id res chain seq x y z
N GLY A 1 -5.92 -12.85 -8.21
CA GLY A 1 -7.12 -12.00 -8.06
C GLY A 1 -6.85 -10.70 -7.30
N LYS A 2 -6.03 -10.70 -6.20
CA LYS A 2 -5.84 -9.53 -5.32
C LYS A 2 -5.25 -8.32 -6.06
N SER A 3 -4.14 -8.48 -6.74
CA SER A 3 -3.50 -7.40 -7.52
C SER A 3 -4.40 -6.88 -8.64
N THR A 4 -5.13 -7.77 -9.31
CA THR A 4 -6.14 -7.40 -10.32
C THR A 4 -7.23 -6.54 -9.70
N PHE A 5 -7.75 -6.94 -8.54
CA PHE A 5 -8.76 -6.18 -7.80
C PHE A 5 -8.26 -4.77 -7.43
N LEU A 6 -7.05 -4.65 -6.88
CA LEU A 6 -6.46 -3.35 -6.53
C LEU A 6 -6.27 -2.46 -7.77
N ARG A 7 -5.76 -3.03 -8.88
CA ARG A 7 -5.61 -2.31 -10.16
C ARG A 7 -6.96 -1.86 -10.74
N THR A 8 -8.00 -2.67 -10.56
CA THR A 8 -9.36 -2.33 -11.01
C THR A 8 -9.94 -1.18 -10.18
N ILE A 9 -9.81 -1.22 -8.85
CA ILE A 9 -10.26 -0.12 -7.99
C ILE A 9 -9.57 1.19 -8.39
N MET A 10 -8.27 1.16 -8.68
CA MET A 10 -7.53 2.36 -9.09
C MET A 10 -7.84 2.84 -10.52
N GLY A 11 -8.64 2.12 -11.28
CA GLY A 11 -8.95 2.47 -12.67
C GLY A 11 -7.80 2.23 -13.65
N ILE A 12 -6.77 1.44 -13.27
CA ILE A 12 -5.69 1.01 -14.19
C ILE A 12 -6.25 0.03 -15.23
N GLN A 13 -7.23 -0.77 -14.83
CA GLN A 13 -7.97 -1.65 -15.74
C GLN A 13 -9.47 -1.53 -15.49
N PRO A 14 -10.31 -1.64 -16.53
CA PRO A 14 -11.76 -1.54 -16.36
C PRO A 14 -12.30 -2.77 -15.61
N PRO A 15 -13.39 -2.63 -14.83
CA PRO A 15 -14.12 -3.77 -14.29
C PRO A 15 -14.80 -4.54 -15.44
N LEU A 16 -14.94 -5.86 -15.29
CA LEU A 16 -15.68 -6.70 -16.26
C LEU A 16 -17.17 -6.38 -16.27
N ALA A 17 -17.73 -6.00 -15.13
CA ALA A 17 -19.11 -5.56 -14.94
C ALA A 17 -19.24 -4.77 -13.63
N GLY A 18 -20.33 -4.01 -13.50
CA GLY A 18 -20.60 -3.19 -12.33
C GLY A 18 -19.88 -1.84 -12.34
N ASP A 19 -20.04 -1.10 -11.26
CA ASP A 19 -19.49 0.23 -11.10
C ASP A 19 -18.59 0.29 -9.85
N ILE A 20 -17.60 1.18 -9.90
CA ILE A 20 -16.72 1.51 -8.76
C ILE A 20 -17.07 2.91 -8.31
N ILE A 21 -17.40 3.07 -7.05
CA ILE A 21 -17.83 4.32 -6.45
C ILE A 21 -16.88 4.66 -5.31
N TYR A 22 -16.29 5.84 -5.37
CA TYR A 22 -15.56 6.44 -4.26
C TYR A 22 -16.51 7.32 -3.45
N ASN A 23 -16.57 7.08 -2.12
CA ASN A 23 -17.25 7.99 -1.21
C ASN A 23 -16.22 8.94 -0.60
N ASN A 24 -16.42 10.23 -0.83
CA ASN A 24 -15.56 11.28 -0.26
C ASN A 24 -16.44 12.27 0.53
N GLY A 25 -16.41 12.12 1.85
CA GLY A 25 -17.16 13.01 2.73
C GLY A 25 -18.69 12.99 2.50
N GLY A 26 -19.26 11.82 2.15
CA GLY A 26 -20.69 11.63 1.88
C GLY A 26 -21.11 11.92 0.43
N LYS A 27 -20.17 12.27 -0.45
CA LYS A 27 -20.41 12.41 -1.88
C LYS A 27 -19.90 11.19 -2.63
N ASP A 28 -20.79 10.49 -3.31
CA ASP A 28 -20.47 9.36 -4.17
C ASP A 28 -19.99 9.85 -5.54
N ILE A 29 -18.83 9.34 -5.96
CA ILE A 29 -18.21 9.68 -7.25
C ILE A 29 -17.90 8.37 -7.98
N GLU A 30 -18.52 8.16 -9.12
CA GLU A 30 -18.25 6.99 -9.96
C GLU A 30 -16.90 7.13 -10.65
N LEU A 31 -16.06 6.10 -10.55
CA LEU A 31 -14.73 6.06 -11.15
C LEU A 31 -14.74 6.36 -12.66
N LYS A 32 -15.74 5.86 -13.39
CA LYS A 32 -15.86 6.07 -14.84
C LYS A 32 -16.02 7.54 -15.25
N ASN A 33 -16.47 8.39 -14.31
CA ASN A 33 -16.68 9.83 -14.52
C ASN A 33 -15.47 10.68 -14.05
N MET A 34 -14.40 10.05 -13.54
CA MET A 34 -13.21 10.73 -13.04
C MET A 34 -12.13 10.83 -14.12
N SER A 35 -11.45 11.98 -14.17
CA SER A 35 -10.21 12.08 -14.95
C SER A 35 -9.08 11.29 -14.27
N GLN A 36 -8.05 10.91 -15.02
CA GLN A 36 -6.85 10.26 -14.46
C GLN A 36 -6.21 11.11 -13.35
N LYS A 37 -6.25 12.42 -13.49
CA LYS A 37 -5.73 13.36 -12.49
C LYS A 37 -6.57 13.35 -11.21
N ASP A 38 -7.89 13.25 -11.32
CA ASP A 38 -8.80 13.19 -10.16
C ASP A 38 -8.63 11.85 -9.43
N ILE A 39 -8.49 10.75 -10.17
CA ILE A 39 -8.19 9.43 -9.59
C ILE A 39 -6.87 9.51 -8.83
N ALA A 40 -5.81 10.07 -9.44
CA ALA A 40 -4.50 10.21 -8.80
C ALA A 40 -4.49 11.14 -7.57
N ARG A 41 -5.52 11.97 -7.36
CA ARG A 41 -5.72 12.77 -6.15
C ARG A 41 -6.60 12.08 -5.10
N MET A 42 -7.28 11.00 -5.49
CA MET A 42 -8.16 10.23 -4.62
C MET A 42 -7.47 9.00 -4.06
N VAL A 43 -6.68 8.32 -4.87
CA VAL A 43 -6.07 7.05 -4.50
C VAL A 43 -4.64 6.94 -5.01
N SER A 44 -3.74 6.46 -4.16
CA SER A 44 -2.38 6.08 -4.52
C SER A 44 -2.19 4.57 -4.41
N ILE A 45 -1.19 4.02 -5.10
CA ILE A 45 -0.92 2.58 -5.10
C ILE A 45 0.58 2.29 -5.02
N VAL A 46 0.91 1.28 -4.22
CA VAL A 46 2.22 0.62 -4.20
C VAL A 46 2.04 -0.80 -4.71
N LEU A 47 2.64 -1.12 -5.84
CA LEU A 47 2.60 -2.46 -6.43
C LEU A 47 3.78 -3.30 -5.93
N THR A 48 3.62 -4.61 -5.97
CA THR A 48 4.66 -5.58 -5.60
C THR A 48 5.87 -5.55 -6.54
N ASP A 49 5.66 -5.10 -7.79
CA ASP A 49 6.72 -5.04 -8.78
C ASP A 49 7.87 -4.13 -8.32
N LYS A 50 9.10 -4.63 -8.42
CA LYS A 50 10.32 -3.85 -8.13
C LYS A 50 10.80 -3.25 -9.47
N PRO A 51 10.44 -2.01 -9.79
CA PRO A 51 10.94 -1.40 -11.00
C PRO A 51 12.46 -1.26 -10.90
N ASP A 52 13.16 -1.64 -11.96
CA ASP A 52 14.57 -1.29 -12.11
C ASP A 52 14.66 0.21 -12.42
N VAL A 53 14.90 0.98 -11.38
CA VAL A 53 14.92 2.45 -11.45
C VAL A 53 16.35 3.01 -11.57
N GLY A 54 17.35 2.17 -11.77
CA GLY A 54 18.73 2.60 -11.94
C GLY A 54 19.25 3.41 -10.74
N ASN A 55 19.86 4.58 -11.02
CA ASN A 55 20.50 5.44 -10.02
C ASN A 55 19.58 6.54 -9.46
N ILE A 56 18.25 6.39 -9.56
CA ILE A 56 17.31 7.37 -9.02
C ILE A 56 17.41 7.40 -7.49
N THR A 57 17.51 8.61 -6.94
CA THR A 57 17.60 8.84 -5.49
C THR A 57 16.27 8.68 -4.78
N VAL A 58 16.31 8.54 -3.46
CA VAL A 58 15.12 8.53 -2.60
C VAL A 58 14.28 9.79 -2.81
N GLU A 59 14.92 10.97 -2.82
CA GLU A 59 14.24 12.24 -3.06
C GLU A 59 13.50 12.25 -4.39
N GLU A 60 14.15 11.83 -5.46
CA GLU A 60 13.54 11.78 -6.80
C GLU A 60 12.36 10.81 -6.87
N ILE A 61 12.48 9.62 -6.27
CA ILE A 61 11.39 8.64 -6.23
C ILE A 61 10.18 9.19 -5.45
N VAL A 62 10.40 9.78 -4.28
CA VAL A 62 9.29 10.31 -3.46
C VAL A 62 8.67 11.53 -4.12
N SER A 63 9.49 12.36 -4.79
CA SER A 63 9.05 13.51 -5.60
C SER A 63 8.06 13.13 -6.70
N MET A 64 8.16 11.94 -7.28
CA MET A 64 7.18 11.44 -8.26
C MET A 64 5.76 11.34 -7.67
N GLY A 65 5.62 11.22 -6.35
CA GLY A 65 4.32 11.28 -5.67
C GLY A 65 3.60 12.61 -5.86
N ARG A 66 4.33 13.69 -6.15
CA ARG A 66 3.77 15.04 -6.39
C ARG A 66 3.27 15.27 -7.81
N ASN A 67 3.49 14.32 -8.75
CA ASN A 67 3.10 14.47 -10.15
C ASN A 67 1.64 14.94 -10.37
N PRO A 68 0.62 14.50 -9.59
CA PRO A 68 -0.75 14.98 -9.78
C PRO A 68 -0.95 16.48 -9.48
N TYR A 69 0.01 17.10 -8.81
CA TYR A 69 -0.04 18.50 -8.38
C TYR A 69 0.88 19.41 -9.17
N THR A 70 1.92 18.84 -9.83
CA THR A 70 2.85 19.60 -10.67
C THR A 70 2.21 19.95 -12.02
N GLY A 71 2.75 20.99 -12.66
CA GLY A 71 2.38 21.38 -14.02
C GLY A 71 3.03 20.47 -15.07
N PHE A 72 2.91 20.86 -16.34
CA PHE A 72 3.45 20.12 -17.49
C PHE A 72 4.95 19.80 -17.39
N TRP A 73 5.72 20.68 -16.77
CA TRP A 73 7.18 20.54 -16.63
C TRP A 73 7.59 19.69 -15.40
N GLY A 74 6.65 19.23 -14.59
CA GLY A 74 6.95 18.41 -13.42
C GLY A 74 7.76 19.11 -12.32
N THR A 75 7.88 20.44 -12.37
CA THR A 75 8.68 21.22 -11.41
C THR A 75 7.99 21.28 -10.07
N LEU A 76 8.71 20.89 -9.02
CA LEU A 76 8.26 20.98 -7.64
C LEU A 76 8.39 22.43 -7.13
N ASN A 77 7.36 22.91 -6.46
CA ASN A 77 7.44 24.14 -5.68
C ASN A 77 7.99 23.88 -4.27
N GLU A 78 8.18 24.92 -3.47
CA GLU A 78 8.74 24.79 -2.12
C GLU A 78 7.83 24.00 -1.14
N GLU A 79 6.52 24.02 -1.36
CA GLU A 79 5.56 23.23 -0.58
C GLU A 79 5.67 21.74 -0.93
N ASP A 80 5.78 21.41 -2.22
CA ASP A 80 6.00 20.03 -2.67
C ASP A 80 7.29 19.46 -2.09
N LYS A 81 8.39 20.22 -2.05
CA LYS A 81 9.66 19.78 -1.46
C LYS A 81 9.51 19.48 0.03
N LYS A 82 8.82 20.35 0.79
CA LYS A 82 8.54 20.12 2.21
C LYS A 82 7.70 18.86 2.44
N ILE A 83 6.73 18.57 1.56
CA ILE A 83 5.94 17.34 1.63
C ILE A 83 6.83 16.13 1.40
N VAL A 84 7.73 16.17 0.41
CA VAL A 84 8.70 15.11 0.13
C VAL A 84 9.59 14.85 1.36
N GLU A 85 10.22 15.89 1.91
CA GLU A 85 11.07 15.79 3.11
C GLU A 85 10.28 15.19 4.29
N LYS A 86 9.10 15.72 4.57
CA LYS A 86 8.23 15.25 5.65
C LYS A 86 7.84 13.78 5.47
N THR A 87 7.51 13.33 4.26
CA THR A 87 7.11 11.94 4.04
C THR A 87 8.28 10.96 4.17
N VAL A 88 9.49 11.36 3.77
CA VAL A 88 10.70 10.56 4.01
C VAL A 88 11.04 10.50 5.50
N ASP A 89 10.80 11.57 6.25
CA ASP A 89 10.97 11.60 7.71
C ASP A 89 9.98 10.68 8.43
N ILE A 90 8.71 10.69 8.04
CA ILE A 90 7.67 9.80 8.59
C ILE A 90 8.05 8.32 8.48
N VAL A 91 8.70 7.90 7.39
CA VAL A 91 9.17 6.52 7.23
C VAL A 91 10.55 6.25 7.86
N GLY A 92 11.15 7.27 8.49
CA GLY A 92 12.41 7.18 9.24
C GLY A 92 13.66 7.07 8.35
N LEU A 93 13.63 7.58 7.12
CA LEU A 93 14.70 7.40 6.14
C LEU A 93 15.33 8.72 5.65
N SER A 94 15.20 9.83 6.40
CA SER A 94 15.71 11.17 6.03
C SER A 94 17.20 11.17 5.67
N ARG A 95 18.01 10.34 6.35
CA ARG A 95 19.46 10.20 6.09
C ARG A 95 19.78 9.66 4.69
N TYR A 96 18.82 9.07 4.01
CA TYR A 96 19.00 8.45 2.70
C TYR A 96 18.48 9.29 1.53
N MET A 97 18.06 10.55 1.75
CA MET A 97 17.45 11.41 0.71
C MET A 97 18.24 11.40 -0.61
N ASN A 98 19.56 11.54 -0.53
CA ASN A 98 20.44 11.58 -1.71
C ASN A 98 20.99 10.19 -2.12
N THR A 99 20.53 9.11 -1.48
CA THR A 99 21.01 7.75 -1.76
C THR A 99 20.22 7.15 -2.91
N PRO A 100 20.88 6.53 -3.89
CA PRO A 100 20.20 5.75 -4.92
C PRO A 100 19.36 4.63 -4.29
N ILE A 101 18.08 4.50 -4.71
CA ILE A 101 17.16 3.52 -4.13
C ILE A 101 17.67 2.07 -4.27
N GLY A 102 18.49 1.80 -5.29
CA GLY A 102 19.12 0.50 -5.50
C GLY A 102 20.11 0.08 -4.40
N GLN A 103 20.60 1.02 -3.57
CA GLN A 103 21.51 0.76 -2.46
C GLN A 103 20.79 0.46 -1.14
N LEU A 104 19.48 0.64 -1.09
CA LEU A 104 18.66 0.38 0.09
C LEU A 104 18.36 -1.12 0.23
N SER A 105 18.19 -1.58 1.47
CA SER A 105 17.60 -2.89 1.76
C SER A 105 16.17 -2.98 1.23
N ASP A 106 15.66 -4.20 1.07
CA ASP A 106 14.27 -4.40 0.59
C ASP A 106 13.24 -3.74 1.52
N GLY A 107 13.46 -3.77 2.83
CA GLY A 107 12.59 -3.11 3.81
C GLY A 107 12.62 -1.58 3.71
N GLU A 108 13.81 -0.99 3.58
CA GLU A 108 13.97 0.45 3.38
C GLU A 108 13.36 0.88 2.05
N ARG A 109 13.59 0.12 0.98
CA ARG A 109 12.98 0.38 -0.33
C ARG A 109 11.46 0.36 -0.26
N GLN A 110 10.87 -0.62 0.43
CA GLN A 110 9.43 -0.70 0.59
C GLN A 110 8.85 0.49 1.38
N LYS A 111 9.56 0.94 2.43
CA LYS A 111 9.21 2.17 3.16
C LYS A 111 9.27 3.40 2.24
N ILE A 112 10.25 3.52 1.35
CA ILE A 112 10.35 4.63 0.39
C ILE A 112 9.22 4.58 -0.65
N MET A 113 8.84 3.42 -1.15
CA MET A 113 7.69 3.30 -2.05
C MET A 113 6.38 3.70 -1.35
N THR A 114 6.27 3.42 -0.05
CA THR A 114 5.16 3.90 0.78
C THR A 114 5.22 5.42 0.98
N ALA A 115 6.41 5.99 1.22
CA ALA A 115 6.60 7.45 1.29
C ALA A 115 6.19 8.15 -0.01
N LYS A 116 6.53 7.58 -1.18
CA LYS A 116 6.06 8.07 -2.48
C LYS A 116 4.54 8.11 -2.57
N ALA A 117 3.85 7.04 -2.15
CA ALA A 117 2.40 7.01 -2.13
C ALA A 117 1.80 8.00 -1.12
N LEU A 118 2.47 8.20 0.03
CA LEU A 118 2.08 9.17 1.04
C LEU A 118 2.26 10.62 0.57
N ALA A 119 3.36 10.90 -0.17
CA ALA A 119 3.63 12.22 -0.76
C ALA A 119 2.57 12.63 -1.78
N GLN A 120 1.82 11.70 -2.31
CA GLN A 120 0.67 11.98 -3.18
C GLN A 120 -0.54 12.57 -2.42
N GLU A 121 -0.51 12.57 -1.07
CA GLU A 121 -1.53 13.15 -0.18
C GLU A 121 -2.97 12.67 -0.45
N THR A 122 -3.13 11.47 -0.95
CA THR A 122 -4.45 10.88 -1.21
C THR A 122 -5.12 10.41 0.08
N PRO A 123 -6.46 10.43 0.17
CA PRO A 123 -7.19 9.84 1.30
C PRO A 123 -7.10 8.31 1.35
N ILE A 124 -6.87 7.66 0.20
CA ILE A 124 -6.80 6.19 0.08
C ILE A 124 -5.42 5.77 -0.42
N ILE A 125 -4.82 4.79 0.23
CA ILE A 125 -3.55 4.17 -0.18
C ILE A 125 -3.78 2.68 -0.35
N LEU A 126 -3.51 2.17 -1.54
CA LEU A 126 -3.57 0.75 -1.88
C LEU A 126 -2.16 0.17 -1.88
N LEU A 127 -1.96 -1.01 -1.25
CA LEU A 127 -0.67 -1.69 -1.26
C LEU A 127 -0.86 -3.15 -1.66
N ASP A 128 -0.14 -3.56 -2.68
CA ASP A 128 -0.14 -4.95 -3.13
C ASP A 128 1.04 -5.69 -2.50
N GLU A 129 0.75 -6.54 -1.52
CA GLU A 129 1.71 -7.36 -0.79
C GLU A 129 2.91 -6.58 -0.21
N PRO A 130 2.70 -5.50 0.58
CA PRO A 130 3.77 -4.62 1.03
C PRO A 130 4.81 -5.29 1.94
N THR A 131 4.54 -6.49 2.42
CA THR A 131 5.44 -7.27 3.29
C THR A 131 6.16 -8.41 2.55
N SER A 132 5.93 -8.57 1.24
CA SER A 132 6.62 -9.59 0.45
C SER A 132 8.13 -9.36 0.43
N PHE A 133 8.89 -10.45 0.48
CA PHE A 133 10.36 -10.44 0.46
C PHE A 133 11.04 -9.79 1.69
N LEU A 134 10.28 -9.42 2.72
CA LEU A 134 10.82 -8.89 3.95
C LEU A 134 11.06 -10.01 4.98
N ASP A 135 12.10 -9.87 5.81
CA ASP A 135 12.24 -10.66 7.01
C ASP A 135 11.14 -10.34 8.03
N PHE A 136 10.98 -11.19 9.04
CA PHE A 136 9.89 -11.06 10.00
C PHE A 136 9.88 -9.72 10.73
N GLN A 137 11.05 -9.20 11.14
CA GLN A 137 11.13 -7.93 11.84
C GLN A 137 10.71 -6.77 10.94
N SER A 138 11.23 -6.72 9.72
CA SER A 138 10.87 -5.71 8.71
C SER A 138 9.37 -5.76 8.34
N LYS A 139 8.75 -6.96 8.30
CA LYS A 139 7.30 -7.12 8.11
C LYS A 139 6.51 -6.45 9.25
N VAL A 140 6.89 -6.71 10.50
CA VAL A 140 6.23 -6.13 11.67
C VAL A 140 6.39 -4.60 11.67
N GLU A 141 7.57 -4.08 11.35
CA GLU A 141 7.81 -2.65 11.26
C GLU A 141 6.97 -1.99 10.15
N MET A 142 6.90 -2.62 8.98
CA MET A 142 6.06 -2.13 7.87
C MET A 142 4.58 -2.10 8.25
N MET A 143 4.08 -3.16 8.86
CA MET A 143 2.68 -3.21 9.28
C MET A 143 2.35 -2.19 10.38
N LYS A 144 3.28 -1.94 11.32
CA LYS A 144 3.14 -0.86 12.31
C LYS A 144 3.08 0.50 11.63
N LEU A 145 4.02 0.81 10.73
CA LEU A 145 4.01 2.04 9.95
C LEU A 145 2.66 2.25 9.25
N LEU A 146 2.16 1.24 8.54
CA LEU A 146 0.88 1.34 7.83
C LEU A 146 -0.30 1.59 8.78
N ARG A 147 -0.29 0.94 9.96
CA ARG A 147 -1.31 1.16 10.99
C ARG A 147 -1.25 2.58 11.55
N ASP A 148 -0.07 3.08 11.85
CA ASP A 148 0.12 4.44 12.36
C ASP A 148 -0.35 5.47 11.30
N LEU A 149 -0.02 5.27 10.03
CA LEU A 149 -0.54 6.10 8.93
C LEU A 149 -2.08 6.07 8.83
N ALA A 150 -2.71 4.91 9.06
CA ALA A 150 -4.17 4.81 9.02
C ALA A 150 -4.83 5.55 10.18
N HIS A 151 -4.29 5.42 11.39
CA HIS A 151 -4.91 5.95 12.62
C HIS A 151 -4.51 7.40 12.88
N ASP A 152 -3.23 7.75 12.76
CA ASP A 152 -2.73 9.09 13.13
C ASP A 152 -2.92 10.11 12.02
N MET A 153 -2.97 9.66 10.75
CA MET A 153 -3.14 10.53 9.58
C MET A 153 -4.51 10.36 8.89
N GLU A 154 -5.44 9.64 9.52
CA GLU A 154 -6.81 9.41 9.02
C GLU A 154 -6.86 8.88 7.58
N LYS A 155 -5.87 8.05 7.20
CA LYS A 155 -5.81 7.46 5.87
C LYS A 155 -6.59 6.14 5.80
N THR A 156 -7.29 5.92 4.70
CA THR A 156 -7.82 4.60 4.38
C THR A 156 -6.72 3.76 3.71
N ILE A 157 -6.20 2.76 4.42
CA ILE A 157 -5.17 1.86 3.90
C ILE A 157 -5.80 0.52 3.58
N VAL A 158 -5.70 0.10 2.32
CA VAL A 158 -6.13 -1.23 1.87
C VAL A 158 -4.91 -1.97 1.35
N LEU A 159 -4.60 -3.11 1.96
CA LEU A 159 -3.47 -3.93 1.53
C LEU A 159 -3.89 -5.36 1.21
N SER A 160 -3.24 -5.96 0.24
CA SER A 160 -3.27 -7.39 0.02
C SER A 160 -2.12 -8.05 0.78
N THR A 161 -2.33 -9.23 1.35
CA THR A 161 -1.26 -9.98 2.00
C THR A 161 -1.52 -11.48 1.99
N HIS A 162 -0.46 -12.27 2.08
CA HIS A 162 -0.47 -13.70 2.39
C HIS A 162 -0.14 -13.96 3.86
N ASP A 163 0.29 -12.94 4.60
CA ASP A 163 0.66 -13.07 6.01
C ASP A 163 -0.58 -12.94 6.90
N LEU A 164 -1.29 -14.05 7.05
CA LEU A 164 -2.56 -14.10 7.76
C LEU A 164 -2.40 -13.75 9.25
N MET A 165 -1.27 -14.09 9.87
CA MET A 165 -1.01 -13.80 11.28
C MET A 165 -0.86 -12.28 11.50
N LEU A 166 -0.13 -11.59 10.63
CA LEU A 166 0.00 -10.14 10.71
C LEU A 166 -1.32 -9.45 10.37
N ALA A 167 -2.06 -9.95 9.38
CA ALA A 167 -3.39 -9.43 9.05
C ALA A 167 -4.36 -9.52 10.23
N GLU A 168 -4.43 -10.67 10.90
CA GLU A 168 -5.27 -10.87 12.09
C GLU A 168 -4.90 -9.91 13.22
N LYS A 169 -3.60 -9.77 13.51
CA LYS A 169 -3.12 -8.95 14.64
C LYS A 169 -3.26 -7.45 14.41
N MET A 170 -3.03 -6.98 13.18
CA MET A 170 -2.83 -5.57 12.89
C MET A 170 -3.93 -4.95 12.02
N GLY A 171 -4.72 -5.74 11.28
CA GLY A 171 -5.82 -5.24 10.45
C GLY A 171 -7.03 -4.82 11.30
N ASP A 172 -7.67 -3.70 10.94
CA ASP A 172 -8.93 -3.27 11.57
C ASP A 172 -10.13 -4.00 10.97
N LYS A 173 -10.12 -4.18 9.64
CA LYS A 173 -11.13 -4.92 8.87
C LYS A 173 -10.44 -5.92 7.97
N LEU A 174 -10.98 -7.13 7.91
CA LEU A 174 -10.42 -8.22 7.14
C LEU A 174 -11.40 -8.67 6.05
N TRP A 175 -10.85 -8.92 4.87
CA TRP A 175 -11.60 -9.42 3.73
C TRP A 175 -10.92 -10.66 3.15
N TRP A 176 -11.67 -11.73 3.04
CA TRP A 176 -11.22 -12.97 2.45
C TRP A 176 -11.54 -13.01 0.97
N MET A 177 -10.52 -13.27 0.14
CA MET A 177 -10.67 -13.33 -1.32
C MET A 177 -10.36 -14.73 -1.83
N GLU A 178 -11.36 -15.39 -2.37
CA GLU A 178 -11.26 -16.61 -3.18
C GLU A 178 -11.88 -16.34 -4.55
N SER A 179 -13.05 -16.94 -4.83
CA SER A 179 -13.89 -16.62 -6.00
C SER A 179 -14.65 -15.29 -5.82
N THR A 180 -14.93 -14.92 -4.59
CA THR A 180 -15.59 -13.68 -4.18
C THR A 180 -14.80 -13.00 -3.05
N LEU A 181 -15.05 -11.71 -2.85
CA LEU A 181 -14.50 -10.94 -1.73
C LEU A 181 -15.55 -10.88 -0.62
N GLN A 182 -15.25 -11.42 0.57
CA GLN A 182 -16.16 -11.47 1.70
C GLN A 182 -15.51 -10.95 2.98
N PRO A 183 -16.24 -10.21 3.84
CA PRO A 183 -15.72 -9.83 5.13
C PRO A 183 -15.51 -11.07 6.00
N ILE A 184 -14.43 -11.08 6.77
CA ILE A 184 -14.12 -12.15 7.73
C ILE A 184 -13.84 -11.55 9.10
N SER A 185 -14.37 -12.16 10.17
CA SER A 185 -14.04 -11.76 11.53
C SER A 185 -12.64 -12.28 11.92
N LYS A 186 -11.99 -11.60 12.86
CA LYS A 186 -10.70 -12.05 13.42
C LYS A 186 -10.81 -13.45 14.04
N ASP A 187 -11.89 -13.73 14.77
CA ASP A 187 -12.13 -15.03 15.40
C ASP A 187 -12.20 -16.16 14.35
N ARG A 188 -12.90 -15.92 13.23
CA ARG A 188 -12.98 -16.91 12.16
C ARG A 188 -11.62 -17.14 11.49
N LEU A 189 -10.83 -16.08 11.30
CA LEU A 189 -9.48 -16.20 10.76
C LEU A 189 -8.55 -16.93 11.74
N SER A 190 -8.64 -16.64 13.04
CA SER A 190 -7.88 -17.31 14.09
C SER A 190 -8.18 -18.81 14.15
N ASN A 191 -9.45 -19.20 14.09
CA ASN A 191 -9.86 -20.61 14.03
C ASN A 191 -9.29 -21.31 12.79
N TYR A 192 -9.38 -20.68 11.61
CA TYR A 192 -8.79 -21.22 10.39
C TYR A 192 -7.28 -21.44 10.52
N LEU A 193 -6.55 -20.48 11.10
CA LEU A 193 -5.11 -20.61 11.33
C LEU A 193 -4.78 -21.76 12.28
N THR A 194 -5.57 -21.95 13.34
CA THR A 194 -5.40 -23.07 14.28
C THR A 194 -5.62 -24.41 13.59
N ASP A 195 -6.71 -24.56 12.83
CA ASP A 195 -7.04 -25.78 12.10
C ASP A 195 -5.94 -26.17 11.09
N VAL A 196 -5.38 -25.18 10.38
CA VAL A 196 -4.27 -25.39 9.40
C VAL A 196 -3.01 -25.83 10.13
N LEU A 197 -2.67 -25.23 11.28
CA LEU A 197 -1.49 -25.61 12.06
C LEU A 197 -1.62 -27.01 12.62
N ASP A 198 -2.76 -27.37 13.22
CA ASP A 198 -3.02 -28.69 13.80
C ASP A 198 -2.95 -29.80 12.73
N THR A 199 -3.60 -29.58 11.59
CA THR A 199 -3.55 -30.53 10.45
C THR A 199 -2.11 -30.72 9.93
N THR A 200 -1.30 -29.67 9.93
CA THR A 200 0.09 -29.72 9.47
C THR A 200 0.97 -30.48 10.47
N VAL A 201 0.78 -30.27 11.77
CA VAL A 201 1.51 -30.97 12.84
C VAL A 201 1.20 -32.46 12.84
N GLU A 202 -0.08 -32.85 12.69
CA GLU A 202 -0.47 -34.27 12.59
C GLU A 202 0.18 -34.99 11.40
N ARG A 203 0.20 -34.36 10.22
CA ARG A 203 0.87 -34.92 9.03
C ARG A 203 2.37 -35.11 9.23
N THR A 204 3.04 -34.19 9.93
CA THR A 204 4.47 -34.26 10.21
C THR A 204 4.81 -35.36 11.23
N ARG A 205 3.88 -35.73 12.12
CA ARG A 205 4.06 -36.85 13.08
C ARG A 205 3.87 -38.24 12.47
N MET A 206 3.29 -38.33 11.27
CA MET A 206 3.06 -39.58 10.54
C MET A 206 4.19 -39.94 9.54
N LEU A 207 5.19 -39.07 9.42
CA LEU A 207 6.44 -39.31 8.64
C LEU A 207 7.62 -39.63 9.55
#